data_704d1d6eaf7677dd5a293189a20195b3
#
_entry.id   704d1d6eaf7677dd5a293189a20195b3
#
_cell.length_a   1.000
_cell.length_b   1.000
_cell.length_c   1.000
_cell.angle_alpha   90.00
_cell.angle_beta   90.00
_cell.angle_gamma   90.00
#
_symmetry.space_group_name_H-M   'P 1'
#
loop_
_entity.id
_entity.type
_entity.pdbx_description
1 polymer ?
#
loop_
_entity_poly.entity_id
_entity_poly.type
_entity_poly.pdbx_seq_one_letter_code
_entity_poly.pdbx_strand_id
1 'polypeptide(L)'
;MEELNLTAVIPKVSVFLKKTQLINENGMAGKVAVIGAFDTTETEPKLFMTVGEAQSTFGDDTTYDGCAVIPYLFAGASSLLAVNITTESGSPAVRDKTITTSNLTAALTKIKNEDWDILFVAGALTDSFIPIVNAAVEERFQMQYPCGYVGALAGATTAANVTSAGLCDDFCYGLITQQFTLADDSTVKSLLVSAAYYCGVIAGMNVGNTMTMKPVPNVVGVTPELSFENAGDGKSLLEAGITTIRCADRLNNKYIVVNSEQPNGLDLYINRTRDYVVKQFALQEFLGERNNDVTIDEIEQELARVEDMCVNSLALLEDIKYTVKKENPTTVGITVDSLVFDGIITQINVYVRVEVE
;
A
#
# COMPACT_ATOMS: atom_id res chain seq x y z
N MET A 1 36.05 -24.72 -31.77
CA MET A 1 34.94 -25.05 -30.86
C MET A 1 34.83 -23.86 -29.92
N GLU A 2 33.89 -22.98 -30.24
CA GLU A 2 33.55 -21.87 -29.38
C GLU A 2 32.72 -22.41 -28.21
N GLU A 3 33.18 -22.21 -27.00
CA GLU A 3 32.40 -22.48 -25.80
C GLU A 3 31.19 -21.54 -25.82
N LEU A 4 30.01 -22.12 -25.99
CA LEU A 4 28.75 -21.41 -25.74
C LEU A 4 28.73 -20.98 -24.28
N ASN A 5 28.85 -19.69 -24.08
CA ASN A 5 28.73 -19.06 -22.76
C ASN A 5 27.25 -19.07 -22.33
N LEU A 6 26.83 -20.14 -21.68
CA LEU A 6 25.46 -20.36 -21.17
C LEU A 6 25.18 -19.58 -19.85
N THR A 7 25.82 -18.44 -19.60
CA THR A 7 25.48 -17.56 -18.48
C THR A 7 24.29 -16.64 -18.77
N ALA A 8 23.65 -16.78 -19.93
CA ALA A 8 22.46 -16.05 -20.24
C ALA A 8 21.22 -16.87 -19.85
N VAL A 9 20.47 -16.33 -18.90
CA VAL A 9 19.05 -16.62 -18.69
C VAL A 9 18.76 -18.07 -18.27
N ILE A 10 19.04 -18.36 -17.00
CA ILE A 10 18.21 -19.33 -16.30
C ILE A 10 16.87 -18.63 -16.15
N PRO A 11 15.78 -19.10 -16.81
CA PRO A 11 14.45 -18.64 -16.42
C PRO A 11 14.33 -18.98 -14.95
N LYS A 12 14.24 -17.99 -14.08
CA LYS A 12 13.81 -18.21 -12.71
C LYS A 12 12.34 -18.58 -12.82
N VAL A 13 12.07 -19.85 -12.98
CA VAL A 13 10.83 -20.43 -12.54
C VAL A 13 10.93 -20.38 -11.02
N SER A 14 10.54 -19.27 -10.44
CA SER A 14 10.14 -19.22 -9.06
C SER A 14 8.89 -20.08 -9.04
N VAL A 15 9.05 -21.38 -8.76
CA VAL A 15 7.95 -22.24 -8.38
C VAL A 15 7.50 -21.67 -7.06
N PHE A 16 6.66 -20.64 -7.12
CA PHE A 16 5.78 -20.35 -6.03
C PHE A 16 4.92 -21.59 -5.93
N LEU A 17 5.24 -22.44 -4.94
CA LEU A 17 4.22 -23.29 -4.40
C LEU A 17 3.05 -22.34 -4.15
N LYS A 18 2.09 -22.37 -5.06
CA LYS A 18 0.75 -21.90 -4.82
C LYS A 18 0.29 -22.75 -3.64
N LYS A 19 0.73 -22.42 -2.42
CA LYS A 19 -0.12 -22.64 -1.27
C LYS A 19 -1.38 -21.99 -1.78
N THR A 20 -2.38 -22.80 -2.01
CA THR A 20 -3.74 -22.32 -2.15
C THR A 20 -4.00 -21.63 -0.82
N GLN A 21 -3.49 -20.41 -0.67
CA GLN A 21 -4.11 -19.48 0.24
C GLN A 21 -5.51 -19.50 -0.31
N LEU A 22 -6.42 -20.04 0.50
CA LEU A 22 -7.82 -19.68 0.38
C LEU A 22 -7.76 -18.21 0.01
N ILE A 23 -8.00 -17.92 -1.29
CA ILE A 23 -8.24 -16.58 -1.75
C ILE A 23 -9.32 -16.18 -0.79
N ASN A 24 -9.00 -15.30 0.14
CA ASN A 24 -10.02 -14.70 0.97
C ASN A 24 -10.99 -14.25 -0.09
N GLU A 25 -12.25 -14.73 -0.09
CA GLU A 25 -13.23 -14.51 -1.16
C GLU A 25 -13.36 -13.02 -1.55
N ASN A 26 -12.62 -12.18 -0.91
CA ASN A 26 -12.49 -10.73 -0.98
C ASN A 26 -11.18 -10.22 -1.64
N GLY A 27 -10.45 -11.06 -2.34
CA GLY A 27 -9.55 -10.60 -3.42
C GLY A 27 -8.21 -9.99 -3.05
N MET A 28 -7.78 -9.79 -1.79
CA MET A 28 -6.37 -9.49 -1.48
C MET A 28 -5.98 -9.92 -0.08
N ALA A 29 -4.92 -10.70 0.00
CA ALA A 29 -4.15 -10.81 1.22
C ALA A 29 -3.33 -9.53 1.34
N GLY A 30 -3.62 -8.66 2.31
CA GLY A 30 -2.85 -7.44 2.55
C GLY A 30 -1.48 -7.78 3.12
N LYS A 31 -0.51 -7.96 2.24
CA LYS A 31 0.88 -8.22 2.59
C LYS A 31 1.60 -6.89 2.73
N VAL A 32 2.12 -6.60 3.92
CA VAL A 32 2.81 -5.35 4.19
C VAL A 32 4.30 -5.59 4.28
N ALA A 33 5.10 -4.79 3.56
CA ALA A 33 6.53 -4.69 3.79
C ALA A 33 6.80 -3.53 4.75
N VAL A 34 7.58 -3.75 5.81
CA VAL A 34 7.99 -2.72 6.75
C VAL A 34 9.51 -2.59 6.78
N ILE A 35 9.99 -1.37 6.58
CA ILE A 35 11.40 -1.01 6.71
C ILE A 35 11.56 -0.12 7.93
N GLY A 36 12.40 -0.50 8.88
CA GLY A 36 12.57 0.28 10.10
C GLY A 36 13.74 -0.18 10.97
N ALA A 37 13.98 0.56 12.03
CA ALA A 37 14.89 0.13 13.07
C ALA A 37 14.20 -0.86 14.01
N PHE A 38 14.82 -2.03 14.20
CA PHE A 38 14.33 -3.08 15.10
C PHE A 38 15.39 -3.45 16.14
N ASP A 39 14.95 -4.03 17.25
CA ASP A 39 15.83 -4.47 18.33
C ASP A 39 16.45 -5.85 18.02
N THR A 40 17.15 -5.93 16.91
CA THR A 40 17.81 -7.15 16.43
C THR A 40 19.06 -6.81 15.62
N THR A 41 19.98 -7.76 15.49
CA THR A 41 21.12 -7.69 14.57
C THR A 41 20.83 -8.33 13.21
N GLU A 42 19.66 -8.96 13.06
CA GLU A 42 19.24 -9.56 11.80
C GLU A 42 18.97 -8.47 10.75
N THR A 43 19.62 -8.56 9.61
CA THR A 43 19.51 -7.56 8.52
C THR A 43 18.84 -8.10 7.27
N GLU A 44 18.62 -9.42 7.19
CA GLU A 44 17.92 -10.01 6.04
C GLU A 44 16.41 -9.90 6.19
N PRO A 45 15.67 -9.71 5.09
CA PRO A 45 14.23 -9.66 5.10
C PRO A 45 13.62 -10.94 5.69
N LYS A 46 12.63 -10.80 6.57
CA LYS A 46 11.91 -11.93 7.14
C LYS A 46 10.41 -11.73 7.05
N LEU A 47 9.72 -12.80 6.63
CA LEU A 47 8.27 -12.85 6.54
C LEU A 47 7.70 -13.41 7.85
N PHE A 48 6.70 -12.71 8.39
CA PHE A 48 5.98 -13.07 9.60
C PHE A 48 4.48 -13.16 9.34
N MET A 49 3.83 -14.13 9.98
CA MET A 49 2.38 -14.32 9.88
C MET A 49 1.65 -13.83 11.13
N THR A 50 2.38 -13.55 12.21
CA THR A 50 1.81 -13.10 13.48
C THR A 50 2.68 -12.08 14.17
N VAL A 51 2.07 -11.24 15.03
CA VAL A 51 2.78 -10.29 15.89
C VAL A 51 3.83 -10.99 16.77
N GLY A 52 3.47 -12.13 17.36
CA GLY A 52 4.36 -12.86 18.26
C GLY A 52 5.62 -13.39 17.57
N GLU A 53 5.51 -13.88 16.33
CA GLU A 53 6.68 -14.29 15.53
C GLU A 53 7.58 -13.10 15.22
N ALA A 54 7.01 -11.98 14.83
CA ALA A 54 7.76 -10.78 14.53
C ALA A 54 8.50 -10.25 15.77
N GLN A 55 7.80 -10.14 16.90
CA GLN A 55 8.37 -9.67 18.15
C GLN A 55 9.46 -10.61 18.71
N SER A 56 9.27 -11.94 18.56
CA SER A 56 10.29 -12.90 19.01
C SER A 56 11.60 -12.82 18.22
N THR A 57 11.55 -12.34 16.98
CA THR A 57 12.72 -12.27 16.08
C THR A 57 13.34 -10.88 16.01
N PHE A 58 12.48 -9.85 15.92
CA PHE A 58 12.89 -8.47 15.75
C PHE A 58 12.82 -7.64 17.04
N GLY A 59 12.38 -8.23 18.15
CA GLY A 59 12.24 -7.57 19.44
C GLY A 59 10.91 -6.87 19.63
N ASP A 60 10.62 -6.47 20.85
CA ASP A 60 9.41 -5.76 21.28
C ASP A 60 9.70 -4.42 21.96
N ASP A 61 10.96 -3.99 21.99
CA ASP A 61 11.35 -2.69 22.55
C ASP A 61 10.83 -1.54 21.69
N THR A 62 9.77 -0.89 22.17
CA THR A 62 9.11 0.23 21.50
C THR A 62 9.96 1.50 21.37
N THR A 63 11.19 1.52 21.90
CA THR A 63 12.15 2.58 21.60
C THR A 63 12.73 2.47 20.20
N TYR A 64 12.46 1.34 19.51
CA TYR A 64 12.74 1.14 18.09
C TYR A 64 11.44 1.33 17.31
N ASP A 65 11.46 2.24 16.35
CA ASP A 65 10.26 2.60 15.57
C ASP A 65 9.67 1.39 14.83
N GLY A 66 10.51 0.49 14.31
CA GLY A 66 10.08 -0.75 13.67
C GLY A 66 9.32 -1.66 14.62
N CYS A 67 9.83 -1.86 15.86
CA CYS A 67 9.15 -2.68 16.87
C CYS A 67 7.82 -2.04 17.30
N ALA A 68 7.79 -0.70 17.45
CA ALA A 68 6.62 0.04 17.88
C ALA A 68 5.44 -0.09 16.90
N VAL A 69 5.69 -0.25 15.59
CA VAL A 69 4.63 -0.29 14.57
C VAL A 69 4.11 -1.68 14.26
N ILE A 70 4.85 -2.76 14.55
CA ILE A 70 4.46 -4.15 14.23
C ILE A 70 3.02 -4.49 14.66
N PRO A 71 2.59 -4.26 15.91
CA PRO A 71 1.24 -4.66 16.35
C PRO A 71 0.14 -3.94 15.58
N TYR A 72 0.40 -2.72 15.14
CA TYR A 72 -0.57 -1.87 14.45
C TYR A 72 -0.66 -2.17 12.96
N LEU A 73 0.43 -2.60 12.33
CA LEU A 73 0.40 -3.11 10.95
C LEU A 73 -0.43 -4.40 10.86
N PHE A 74 -0.34 -5.27 11.85
CA PHE A 74 -1.18 -6.47 11.94
C PHE A 74 -2.65 -6.19 12.30
N ALA A 75 -3.09 -4.94 12.44
CA ALA A 75 -4.52 -4.63 12.60
C ALA A 75 -5.39 -5.17 11.44
N GLY A 76 -4.80 -5.41 10.27
CA GLY A 76 -5.48 -6.01 9.13
C GLY A 76 -4.52 -6.69 8.14
N ALA A 77 -3.20 -6.52 8.27
CA ALA A 77 -2.25 -7.20 7.41
C ALA A 77 -2.30 -8.73 7.64
N SER A 78 -2.29 -9.49 6.56
CA SER A 78 -2.26 -10.95 6.59
C SER A 78 -0.84 -11.48 6.85
N SER A 79 0.17 -10.72 6.48
CA SER A 79 1.58 -11.02 6.70
C SER A 79 2.41 -9.74 6.68
N LEU A 80 3.58 -9.80 7.31
CA LEU A 80 4.51 -8.70 7.40
C LEU A 80 5.90 -9.15 6.94
N LEU A 81 6.43 -8.51 5.89
CA LEU A 81 7.81 -8.66 5.46
C LEU A 81 8.63 -7.54 6.11
N ALA A 82 9.44 -7.85 7.13
CA ALA A 82 10.19 -6.85 7.86
C ALA A 82 11.67 -6.82 7.47
N VAL A 83 12.23 -5.61 7.33
CA VAL A 83 13.64 -5.37 7.05
C VAL A 83 14.22 -4.42 8.07
N ASN A 84 15.25 -4.88 8.79
CA ASN A 84 15.95 -4.08 9.77
C ASN A 84 17.03 -3.22 9.13
N ILE A 85 17.01 -1.93 9.50
CA ILE A 85 18.06 -0.95 9.08
C ILE A 85 19.03 -0.59 10.23
N THR A 86 18.83 -1.17 11.42
CA THR A 86 19.69 -0.88 12.57
C THR A 86 21.12 -1.33 12.29
N THR A 87 22.07 -0.46 12.56
CA THR A 87 23.50 -0.76 12.44
C THR A 87 24.17 -0.66 13.82
N GLU A 88 25.19 -1.47 14.04
CA GLU A 88 25.99 -1.42 15.26
C GLU A 88 27.36 -0.82 14.97
N SER A 89 27.80 0.10 15.82
CA SER A 89 29.12 0.72 15.73
C SER A 89 29.74 0.98 17.11
N GLY A 90 31.04 0.98 17.16
CA GLY A 90 31.82 1.31 18.39
C GLY A 90 32.05 0.12 19.30
N SER A 91 32.72 0.43 20.45
CA SER A 91 32.99 -0.53 21.53
C SER A 91 32.95 0.23 22.87
N PRO A 92 31.90 0.03 23.71
CA PRO A 92 30.77 -0.90 23.49
C PRO A 92 29.92 -0.57 22.27
N ALA A 93 29.26 -1.58 21.70
CA ALA A 93 28.42 -1.44 20.54
C ALA A 93 27.26 -0.50 20.83
N VAL A 94 27.06 0.52 19.97
CA VAL A 94 25.92 1.43 20.00
C VAL A 94 25.11 1.19 18.73
N ARG A 95 23.80 0.99 18.90
CA ARG A 95 22.88 0.79 17.79
C ARG A 95 22.40 2.12 17.25
N ASP A 96 22.67 2.36 15.97
CA ASP A 96 22.09 3.49 15.24
C ASP A 96 20.73 3.09 14.68
N LYS A 97 19.69 3.81 15.10
CA LYS A 97 18.29 3.62 14.72
C LYS A 97 17.85 4.57 13.60
N THR A 98 18.77 5.40 13.10
CA THR A 98 18.44 6.47 12.17
C THR A 98 18.18 5.92 10.76
N ILE A 99 17.02 6.24 10.20
CA ILE A 99 16.76 6.02 8.78
C ILE A 99 17.51 7.08 7.98
N THR A 100 18.32 6.62 7.03
CA THR A 100 19.04 7.46 6.08
C THR A 100 18.66 7.07 4.67
N THR A 101 18.92 7.95 3.69
CA THR A 101 18.66 7.63 2.27
C THR A 101 19.43 6.37 1.83
N SER A 102 20.64 6.17 2.34
CA SER A 102 21.48 5.01 2.01
C SER A 102 20.92 3.70 2.54
N ASN A 103 20.56 3.62 3.85
CA ASN A 103 20.03 2.38 4.41
C ASN A 103 18.60 2.08 3.95
N LEU A 104 17.79 3.11 3.66
CA LEU A 104 16.48 2.95 3.05
C LEU A 104 16.60 2.35 1.64
N THR A 105 17.48 2.90 0.78
CA THR A 105 17.73 2.36 -0.56
C THR A 105 18.22 0.91 -0.50
N ALA A 106 19.15 0.61 0.41
CA ALA A 106 19.65 -0.75 0.58
C ALA A 106 18.55 -1.73 1.02
N ALA A 107 17.67 -1.32 1.95
CA ALA A 107 16.53 -2.13 2.40
C ALA A 107 15.52 -2.38 1.28
N LEU A 108 15.16 -1.33 0.51
CA LEU A 108 14.26 -1.45 -0.66
C LEU A 108 14.83 -2.41 -1.71
N THR A 109 16.14 -2.36 -1.95
CA THR A 109 16.81 -3.30 -2.87
C THR A 109 16.67 -4.77 -2.43
N LYS A 110 16.72 -5.04 -1.11
CA LYS A 110 16.56 -6.39 -0.56
C LYS A 110 15.16 -6.96 -0.78
N ILE A 111 14.13 -6.13 -0.72
CA ILE A 111 12.71 -6.57 -0.85
C ILE A 111 12.14 -6.38 -2.25
N LYS A 112 12.94 -5.93 -3.20
CA LYS A 112 12.50 -5.62 -4.56
C LYS A 112 11.76 -6.78 -5.24
N ASN A 113 12.24 -8.01 -5.04
CA ASN A 113 11.70 -9.23 -5.67
C ASN A 113 10.82 -10.05 -4.73
N GLU A 114 10.54 -9.55 -3.51
CA GLU A 114 9.70 -10.24 -2.55
C GLU A 114 8.22 -9.94 -2.80
N ASP A 115 7.34 -10.82 -2.33
CA ASP A 115 5.89 -10.66 -2.50
C ASP A 115 5.28 -9.81 -1.37
N TRP A 116 4.93 -8.58 -1.69
CA TRP A 116 4.22 -7.64 -0.81
C TRP A 116 3.39 -6.64 -1.63
N ASP A 117 2.32 -6.09 -1.02
CA ASP A 117 1.35 -5.23 -1.67
C ASP A 117 1.45 -3.76 -1.20
N ILE A 118 1.83 -3.54 0.07
CA ILE A 118 1.92 -2.20 0.65
C ILE A 118 3.26 -2.04 1.36
N LEU A 119 3.96 -0.94 1.07
CA LEU A 119 5.16 -0.54 1.78
C LEU A 119 4.83 0.41 2.93
N PHE A 120 5.43 0.18 4.07
CA PHE A 120 5.45 1.10 5.20
C PHE A 120 6.88 1.35 5.66
N VAL A 121 7.30 2.63 5.69
CA VAL A 121 8.57 3.02 6.28
C VAL A 121 8.32 3.41 7.73
N ALA A 122 8.95 2.71 8.68
CA ALA A 122 8.82 3.00 10.10
C ALA A 122 9.67 4.22 10.50
N GLY A 123 9.29 5.36 9.93
CA GLY A 123 9.87 6.68 10.11
C GLY A 123 9.03 7.70 9.35
N ALA A 124 9.16 8.97 9.70
CA ALA A 124 8.47 10.02 8.95
C ALA A 124 8.99 10.09 7.51
N LEU A 125 8.08 10.14 6.55
CA LEU A 125 8.43 10.43 5.16
C LEU A 125 8.85 11.89 5.04
N THR A 126 10.06 12.10 4.56
CA THR A 126 10.65 13.42 4.31
C THR A 126 10.76 13.65 2.82
N ASP A 127 10.98 14.90 2.42
CA ASP A 127 11.21 15.27 1.01
C ASP A 127 12.38 14.51 0.37
N SER A 128 13.31 14.00 1.18
CA SER A 128 14.43 13.16 0.71
C SER A 128 14.08 11.67 0.60
N PHE A 129 13.08 11.18 1.35
CA PHE A 129 12.69 9.77 1.32
C PHE A 129 11.59 9.48 0.29
N ILE A 130 10.65 10.41 0.10
CA ILE A 130 9.54 10.24 -0.84
C ILE A 130 10.04 9.87 -2.25
N PRO A 131 10.99 10.57 -2.88
CA PRO A 131 11.47 10.20 -4.20
C PRO A 131 12.13 8.80 -4.27
N ILE A 132 12.76 8.36 -3.18
CA ILE A 132 13.38 7.02 -3.10
C ILE A 132 12.30 5.95 -3.04
N VAL A 133 11.25 6.18 -2.24
CA VAL A 133 10.11 5.28 -2.13
C VAL A 133 9.37 5.21 -3.46
N ASN A 134 9.06 6.35 -4.08
CA ASN A 134 8.42 6.42 -5.39
C ASN A 134 9.18 5.60 -6.43
N ALA A 135 10.49 5.83 -6.56
CA ALA A 135 11.32 5.13 -7.54
C ALA A 135 11.32 3.61 -7.31
N ALA A 136 11.32 3.16 -6.07
CA ALA A 136 11.30 1.73 -5.74
C ALA A 136 9.94 1.07 -6.06
N VAL A 137 8.84 1.79 -5.82
CA VAL A 137 7.49 1.29 -6.10
C VAL A 137 7.22 1.32 -7.60
N GLU A 138 7.63 2.37 -8.31
CA GLU A 138 7.57 2.45 -9.76
C GLU A 138 8.38 1.33 -10.43
N GLU A 139 9.60 1.06 -9.95
CA GLU A 139 10.41 -0.04 -10.48
C GLU A 139 9.69 -1.39 -10.33
N ARG A 140 9.01 -1.64 -9.21
CA ARG A 140 8.20 -2.84 -9.02
C ARG A 140 7.00 -2.88 -9.95
N PHE A 141 6.33 -1.76 -10.18
CA PHE A 141 5.24 -1.68 -11.15
C PHE A 141 5.71 -2.05 -12.57
N GLN A 142 6.87 -1.54 -12.99
CA GLN A 142 7.50 -1.92 -14.26
C GLN A 142 7.87 -3.41 -14.33
N MET A 143 8.11 -4.03 -13.21
CA MET A 143 8.36 -5.48 -13.09
C MET A 143 7.08 -6.30 -12.99
N GLN A 144 5.90 -5.70 -13.13
CA GLN A 144 4.59 -6.34 -12.97
C GLN A 144 4.30 -6.85 -11.53
N TYR A 145 4.92 -6.24 -10.53
CA TYR A 145 4.61 -6.42 -9.11
C TYR A 145 4.07 -5.12 -8.51
N PRO A 146 2.89 -4.66 -8.97
CA PRO A 146 2.33 -3.40 -8.52
C PRO A 146 2.10 -3.41 -7.01
N CYS A 147 2.37 -2.29 -6.40
CA CYS A 147 2.26 -2.07 -4.96
C CYS A 147 2.13 -0.59 -4.68
N GLY A 148 1.68 -0.24 -3.49
CA GLY A 148 1.65 1.16 -3.05
C GLY A 148 2.33 1.34 -1.70
N TYR A 149 2.34 2.56 -1.18
CA TYR A 149 2.91 2.86 0.13
C TYR A 149 1.99 3.73 0.98
N VAL A 150 2.15 3.60 2.29
CA VAL A 150 1.53 4.46 3.30
C VAL A 150 2.63 5.09 4.14
N GLY A 151 2.45 6.36 4.50
CA GLY A 151 3.45 7.04 5.29
C GLY A 151 2.92 8.07 6.28
N ALA A 152 3.76 8.42 7.24
CA ALA A 152 3.57 9.51 8.17
C ALA A 152 4.27 10.77 7.66
N LEU A 153 3.57 11.90 7.56
CA LEU A 153 4.15 13.21 7.28
C LEU A 153 4.25 14.01 8.59
N ALA A 154 5.46 14.30 9.00
CA ALA A 154 5.74 15.00 10.25
C ALA A 154 6.23 16.44 10.03
N GLY A 155 5.75 17.12 9.00
CA GLY A 155 6.04 18.52 8.75
C GLY A 155 5.54 19.40 9.88
N ALA A 156 6.36 20.42 10.28
CA ALA A 156 6.05 21.30 11.38
C ALA A 156 4.80 22.18 11.14
N THR A 157 4.37 22.32 9.90
CA THR A 157 3.21 23.10 9.48
C THR A 157 2.40 22.37 8.42
N THR A 158 1.12 22.74 8.29
CA THR A 158 0.24 22.28 7.21
C THR A 158 0.87 22.52 5.83
N ALA A 159 1.46 23.68 5.59
CA ALA A 159 2.12 24.00 4.32
C ALA A 159 3.31 23.07 4.01
N ALA A 160 4.10 22.69 5.02
CA ALA A 160 5.18 21.73 4.84
C ALA A 160 4.66 20.34 4.43
N ASN A 161 3.60 19.86 5.09
CA ASN A 161 2.98 18.58 4.74
C ASN A 161 2.38 18.60 3.33
N VAL A 162 1.74 19.70 2.91
CA VAL A 162 1.21 19.90 1.54
C VAL A 162 2.35 19.86 0.51
N THR A 163 3.47 20.51 0.82
CA THR A 163 4.66 20.49 -0.06
C THR A 163 5.20 19.07 -0.21
N SER A 164 5.36 18.34 0.90
CA SER A 164 5.82 16.94 0.86
C SER A 164 4.85 16.02 0.13
N ALA A 165 3.54 16.21 0.30
CA ALA A 165 2.53 15.45 -0.44
C ALA A 165 2.62 15.67 -1.95
N GLY A 166 2.98 16.88 -2.40
CA GLY A 166 3.21 17.19 -3.82
C GLY A 166 4.43 16.50 -4.44
N LEU A 167 5.25 15.81 -3.64
CA LEU A 167 6.34 14.94 -4.13
C LEU A 167 5.91 13.48 -4.31
N CYS A 168 4.72 13.12 -3.84
CA CYS A 168 4.19 11.76 -3.98
C CYS A 168 3.65 11.54 -5.40
N ASP A 169 3.69 10.30 -5.83
CA ASP A 169 3.23 9.87 -7.15
C ASP A 169 1.95 9.00 -7.09
N ASP A 170 1.67 8.32 -8.19
CA ASP A 170 0.49 7.47 -8.40
C ASP A 170 0.42 6.23 -7.48
N PHE A 171 1.47 5.95 -6.71
CA PHE A 171 1.55 4.75 -5.87
C PHE A 171 1.35 5.04 -4.38
N CYS A 172 1.01 6.27 -4.02
CA CYS A 172 0.66 6.61 -2.65
C CYS A 172 -0.73 6.07 -2.30
N TYR A 173 -0.84 5.30 -1.21
CA TYR A 173 -2.11 4.77 -0.69
C TYR A 173 -2.60 5.50 0.57
N GLY A 174 -1.81 6.39 1.11
CA GLY A 174 -2.22 7.23 2.23
C GLY A 174 -1.08 7.96 2.91
N LEU A 175 -1.33 9.20 3.24
CA LEU A 175 -0.43 10.06 4.01
C LEU A 175 -1.15 10.52 5.27
N ILE A 176 -0.57 10.24 6.42
CA ILE A 176 -1.17 10.54 7.72
C ILE A 176 -0.41 11.66 8.41
N THR A 177 -1.14 12.68 8.86
CA THR A 177 -0.62 13.82 9.63
C THR A 177 -1.24 13.95 11.01
N GLN A 178 -2.24 13.10 11.33
CA GLN A 178 -2.97 13.11 12.59
C GLN A 178 -2.59 11.92 13.47
N GLN A 179 -2.50 12.16 14.77
CA GLN A 179 -2.30 11.13 15.79
C GLN A 179 -3.64 10.55 16.21
N PHE A 180 -3.73 9.23 16.40
CA PHE A 180 -4.96 8.55 16.77
C PHE A 180 -4.99 8.20 18.26
N THR A 181 -6.19 8.23 18.82
CA THR A 181 -6.53 7.57 20.09
C THR A 181 -7.34 6.33 19.74
N LEU A 182 -6.90 5.16 20.20
CA LEU A 182 -7.57 3.89 19.96
C LEU A 182 -8.45 3.50 21.14
N ALA A 183 -9.54 2.76 20.88
CA ALA A 183 -10.56 2.43 21.88
C ALA A 183 -10.03 1.53 23.02
N ASP A 184 -9.05 0.69 22.75
CA ASP A 184 -8.42 -0.23 23.70
C ASP A 184 -7.35 0.41 24.57
N ASP A 185 -6.87 1.59 24.16
CA ASP A 185 -5.88 2.38 24.89
C ASP A 185 -6.19 3.87 24.74
N SER A 186 -6.62 4.52 25.79
CA SER A 186 -7.01 5.93 25.79
C SER A 186 -5.84 6.91 25.57
N THR A 187 -4.62 6.43 25.37
CA THR A 187 -3.47 7.28 25.07
C THR A 187 -3.44 7.69 23.60
N VAL A 188 -3.02 8.93 23.34
CA VAL A 188 -2.75 9.39 21.97
C VAL A 188 -1.52 8.66 21.45
N LYS A 189 -1.67 7.96 20.35
CA LYS A 189 -0.55 7.26 19.69
C LYS A 189 0.36 8.26 18.99
N SER A 190 1.63 7.90 18.81
CA SER A 190 2.53 8.70 17.98
C SER A 190 2.00 8.76 16.53
N LEU A 191 2.42 9.77 15.78
CA LEU A 191 2.04 9.91 14.38
C LEU A 191 2.43 8.68 13.55
N LEU A 192 3.61 8.14 13.80
CA LEU A 192 4.12 6.95 13.13
C LEU A 192 3.24 5.72 13.39
N VAL A 193 2.87 5.49 14.66
CA VAL A 193 1.96 4.41 15.05
C VAL A 193 0.58 4.59 14.44
N SER A 194 0.08 5.83 14.37
CA SER A 194 -1.20 6.14 13.73
C SER A 194 -1.21 5.83 12.24
N ALA A 195 -0.13 6.18 11.54
CA ALA A 195 0.05 5.84 10.12
C ALA A 195 0.19 4.32 9.91
N ALA A 196 0.92 3.63 10.79
CA ALA A 196 1.02 2.16 10.75
C ALA A 196 -0.34 1.49 10.98
N TYR A 197 -1.13 2.00 11.93
CA TYR A 197 -2.48 1.49 12.16
C TYR A 197 -3.37 1.67 10.92
N TYR A 198 -3.34 2.86 10.30
CA TYR A 198 -4.07 3.12 9.06
C TYR A 198 -3.60 2.19 7.93
N CYS A 199 -2.29 1.98 7.78
CA CYS A 199 -1.71 1.03 6.84
C CYS A 199 -2.26 -0.39 7.07
N GLY A 200 -2.29 -0.87 8.32
CA GLY A 200 -2.87 -2.15 8.68
C GLY A 200 -4.35 -2.24 8.32
N VAL A 201 -5.13 -1.20 8.62
CA VAL A 201 -6.57 -1.14 8.29
C VAL A 201 -6.79 -1.29 6.78
N ILE A 202 -6.10 -0.51 5.94
CA ILE A 202 -6.26 -0.62 4.49
C ILE A 202 -5.71 -1.92 3.93
N ALA A 203 -4.68 -2.51 4.53
CA ALA A 203 -4.19 -3.83 4.16
C ALA A 203 -5.26 -4.92 4.34
N GLY A 204 -6.07 -4.83 5.39
CA GLY A 204 -7.18 -5.76 5.65
C GLY A 204 -8.46 -5.48 4.85
N MET A 205 -8.51 -4.39 4.09
CA MET A 205 -9.70 -4.05 3.30
C MET A 205 -9.68 -4.72 1.92
N ASN A 206 -10.89 -5.02 1.41
CA ASN A 206 -11.06 -5.41 0.02
C ASN A 206 -10.58 -4.30 -0.92
N VAL A 207 -10.05 -4.70 -2.08
CA VAL A 207 -9.46 -3.79 -3.08
C VAL A 207 -10.46 -2.74 -3.55
N GLY A 208 -11.66 -3.15 -3.92
CA GLY A 208 -12.71 -2.28 -4.42
C GLY A 208 -13.40 -1.39 -3.36
N ASN A 209 -12.93 -1.39 -2.12
CA ASN A 209 -13.53 -0.57 -1.07
C ASN A 209 -12.83 0.79 -0.94
N THR A 210 -13.63 1.85 -0.95
CA THR A 210 -13.18 3.20 -0.57
C THR A 210 -13.18 3.40 0.93
N MET A 211 -12.26 4.24 1.44
CA MET A 211 -12.30 4.77 2.81
C MET A 211 -13.08 6.09 2.91
N THR A 212 -13.44 6.73 1.81
CA THR A 212 -14.18 7.99 1.80
C THR A 212 -15.47 7.87 2.60
N MET A 213 -15.65 8.73 3.59
CA MET A 213 -16.77 8.77 4.54
C MET A 213 -16.95 7.48 5.37
N LYS A 214 -15.95 6.63 5.43
CA LYS A 214 -15.97 5.39 6.22
C LYS A 214 -15.26 5.57 7.57
N PRO A 215 -15.74 4.90 8.62
CA PRO A 215 -15.07 4.93 9.91
C PRO A 215 -13.72 4.21 9.83
N VAL A 216 -12.72 4.77 10.54
CA VAL A 216 -11.50 4.03 10.84
C VAL A 216 -11.80 3.17 12.07
N PRO A 217 -11.71 1.84 11.97
CA PRO A 217 -12.03 0.95 13.08
C PRO A 217 -11.25 1.33 14.35
N ASN A 218 -11.85 1.18 15.53
CA ASN A 218 -11.24 1.43 16.84
C ASN A 218 -10.64 2.85 17.08
N VAL A 219 -10.75 3.78 16.14
CA VAL A 219 -10.32 5.16 16.36
C VAL A 219 -11.44 5.92 17.08
N VAL A 220 -11.13 6.43 18.27
CA VAL A 220 -12.06 7.18 19.14
C VAL A 220 -11.62 8.62 19.38
N GLY A 221 -10.47 9.02 18.83
CA GLY A 221 -9.94 10.38 18.88
C GLY A 221 -8.88 10.62 17.83
N VAL A 222 -8.70 11.89 17.45
CA VAL A 222 -7.61 12.35 16.57
C VAL A 222 -7.03 13.66 17.07
N THR A 223 -5.72 13.84 16.89
CA THR A 223 -4.99 15.05 17.27
C THR A 223 -4.00 15.42 16.16
N PRO A 224 -4.03 16.68 15.65
CA PRO A 224 -5.02 17.72 15.96
C PRO A 224 -6.40 17.42 15.36
N GLU A 225 -7.48 17.95 15.97
CA GLU A 225 -8.76 18.07 15.29
C GLU A 225 -8.63 19.16 14.22
N LEU A 226 -8.92 18.81 12.97
CA LEU A 226 -8.76 19.72 11.83
C LEU A 226 -10.06 20.49 11.55
N SER A 227 -9.91 21.76 11.13
CA SER A 227 -11.02 22.55 10.60
C SER A 227 -11.11 22.38 9.09
N PHE A 228 -12.34 22.15 8.60
CA PHE A 228 -12.67 21.99 7.17
C PHE A 228 -13.43 23.21 6.61
N GLU A 229 -13.49 24.31 7.38
CA GLU A 229 -14.05 25.57 6.91
C GLU A 229 -13.08 26.30 5.98
N ASN A 230 -13.57 27.40 5.37
CA ASN A 230 -12.96 28.17 4.27
C ASN A 230 -11.49 28.52 4.47
N ALA A 231 -10.60 28.18 4.85
CA ALA A 231 -9.17 28.39 5.05
C ALA A 231 -8.61 27.52 6.19
N GLY A 232 -9.35 26.49 6.56
CA GLY A 232 -8.92 25.57 7.60
C GLY A 232 -7.84 24.61 7.11
N ASP A 233 -6.95 24.22 8.00
CA ASP A 233 -5.87 23.27 7.73
C ASP A 233 -6.36 21.96 7.13
N GLY A 234 -7.52 21.46 7.58
CA GLY A 234 -8.12 20.23 7.06
C GLY A 234 -8.48 20.30 5.59
N LYS A 235 -8.93 21.46 5.11
CA LYS A 235 -9.21 21.65 3.67
C LYS A 235 -7.95 21.63 2.84
N SER A 236 -6.91 22.33 3.26
CA SER A 236 -5.63 22.38 2.55
C SER A 236 -4.96 21.00 2.48
N LEU A 237 -5.02 20.22 3.55
CA LEU A 237 -4.50 18.85 3.58
C LEU A 237 -5.32 17.94 2.65
N LEU A 238 -6.64 18.08 2.64
CA LEU A 238 -7.55 17.30 1.80
C LEU A 238 -7.30 17.57 0.30
N GLU A 239 -7.16 18.84 -0.08
CA GLU A 239 -6.87 19.27 -1.46
C GLU A 239 -5.49 18.79 -1.95
N ALA A 240 -4.57 18.49 -1.02
CA ALA A 240 -3.27 17.89 -1.32
C ALA A 240 -3.28 16.35 -1.35
N GLY A 241 -4.44 15.70 -1.23
CA GLY A 241 -4.54 14.24 -1.20
C GLY A 241 -4.01 13.60 0.09
N ILE A 242 -3.93 14.36 1.19
CA ILE A 242 -3.54 13.84 2.50
C ILE A 242 -4.78 13.29 3.19
N THR A 243 -4.69 12.06 3.65
CA THR A 243 -5.78 11.39 4.36
C THR A 243 -6.09 12.12 5.67
N THR A 244 -7.29 12.70 5.74
CA THR A 244 -7.75 13.45 6.90
C THR A 244 -8.93 12.76 7.57
N ILE A 245 -8.94 12.77 8.91
CA ILE A 245 -9.95 12.13 9.73
C ILE A 245 -10.64 13.17 10.58
N ARG A 246 -11.97 13.09 10.65
CA ARG A 246 -12.79 13.97 11.50
C ARG A 246 -13.78 13.18 12.34
N CYS A 247 -14.21 13.80 13.43
CA CYS A 247 -15.35 13.32 14.21
C CYS A 247 -16.64 13.54 13.40
N ALA A 248 -17.33 12.47 13.04
CA ALA A 248 -18.65 12.53 12.41
C ALA A 248 -19.78 12.50 13.43
N ASP A 249 -19.58 11.83 14.57
CA ASP A 249 -20.54 11.72 15.66
C ASP A 249 -19.81 11.70 17.00
N ARG A 250 -19.87 12.80 17.74
CA ARG A 250 -19.23 12.95 19.05
C ARG A 250 -19.87 12.08 20.13
N LEU A 251 -21.16 11.77 20.02
CA LEU A 251 -21.86 10.96 21.00
C LEU A 251 -21.43 9.50 20.96
N ASN A 252 -21.14 9.01 19.75
CA ASN A 252 -20.73 7.63 19.50
C ASN A 252 -19.23 7.49 19.23
N ASN A 253 -18.44 8.55 19.42
CA ASN A 253 -17.00 8.56 19.11
C ASN A 253 -16.69 8.03 17.72
N LYS A 254 -17.49 8.44 16.73
CA LYS A 254 -17.34 7.97 15.36
C LYS A 254 -16.43 8.88 14.58
N TYR A 255 -15.23 8.39 14.27
CA TYR A 255 -14.24 9.08 13.46
C TYR A 255 -14.19 8.47 12.06
N ILE A 256 -14.29 9.32 11.04
CA ILE A 256 -14.35 8.89 9.62
C ILE A 256 -13.24 9.55 8.82
N VAL A 257 -12.76 8.86 7.80
CA VAL A 257 -11.96 9.47 6.73
C VAL A 257 -12.86 10.41 5.95
N VAL A 258 -12.45 11.67 5.78
CA VAL A 258 -13.25 12.66 5.05
C VAL A 258 -13.28 12.36 3.57
N ASN A 259 -12.11 12.10 3.00
CA ASN A 259 -11.91 11.68 1.62
C ASN A 259 -10.65 10.82 1.55
N SER A 260 -10.66 9.74 0.81
CA SER A 260 -9.51 8.88 0.55
C SER A 260 -8.84 9.13 -0.80
N GLU A 261 -9.11 10.30 -1.39
CA GLU A 261 -8.37 10.79 -2.55
C GLU A 261 -6.90 10.96 -2.21
N GLN A 262 -6.04 10.52 -3.11
CA GLN A 262 -4.59 10.50 -2.96
C GLN A 262 -3.95 11.70 -3.69
N PRO A 263 -2.65 11.98 -3.54
CA PRO A 263 -2.01 13.12 -4.20
C PRO A 263 -2.16 13.15 -5.74
N ASN A 264 -2.38 12.01 -6.36
CA ASN A 264 -2.66 11.91 -7.81
C ASN A 264 -4.10 12.27 -8.21
N GLY A 265 -4.95 12.66 -7.27
CA GLY A 265 -6.36 12.99 -7.52
C GLY A 265 -7.29 11.79 -7.68
N LEU A 266 -6.82 10.58 -7.45
CA LEU A 266 -7.62 9.35 -7.50
C LEU A 266 -7.91 8.83 -6.09
N ASP A 267 -9.11 8.26 -5.91
CA ASP A 267 -9.44 7.59 -4.64
C ASP A 267 -8.58 6.33 -4.43
N LEU A 268 -8.32 6.01 -3.17
CA LEU A 268 -7.57 4.84 -2.75
C LEU A 268 -8.04 3.54 -3.43
N TYR A 269 -9.37 3.34 -3.56
CA TYR A 269 -9.91 2.13 -4.18
C TYR A 269 -9.53 2.03 -5.67
N ILE A 270 -9.49 3.16 -6.39
CA ILE A 270 -9.09 3.20 -7.81
C ILE A 270 -7.63 2.77 -7.95
N ASN A 271 -6.74 3.36 -7.16
CA ASN A 271 -5.32 3.01 -7.19
C ASN A 271 -5.10 1.52 -6.85
N ARG A 272 -5.73 1.02 -5.79
CA ARG A 272 -5.60 -0.38 -5.39
C ARG A 272 -6.18 -1.35 -6.40
N THR A 273 -7.34 -1.02 -6.99
CA THR A 273 -7.97 -1.85 -8.02
C THR A 273 -7.13 -1.87 -9.29
N ARG A 274 -6.58 -0.73 -9.73
CA ARG A 274 -5.63 -0.66 -10.84
C ARG A 274 -4.46 -1.63 -10.61
N ASP A 275 -3.83 -1.54 -9.45
CA ASP A 275 -2.66 -2.34 -9.12
C ASP A 275 -3.00 -3.84 -9.02
N TYR A 276 -4.19 -4.16 -8.49
CA TYR A 276 -4.69 -5.53 -8.48
C TYR A 276 -4.90 -6.08 -9.88
N VAL A 277 -5.57 -5.34 -10.77
CA VAL A 277 -5.80 -5.75 -12.16
C VAL A 277 -4.48 -5.95 -12.89
N VAL A 278 -3.54 -5.02 -12.79
CA VAL A 278 -2.21 -5.15 -13.41
C VAL A 278 -1.51 -6.42 -12.93
N LYS A 279 -1.59 -6.74 -11.63
CA LYS A 279 -1.02 -7.96 -11.06
C LYS A 279 -1.67 -9.23 -11.62
N GLN A 280 -2.99 -9.22 -11.87
CA GLN A 280 -3.70 -10.35 -12.46
C GLN A 280 -3.39 -10.51 -13.95
N PHE A 281 -3.19 -9.41 -14.66
CA PHE A 281 -2.85 -9.39 -16.08
C PHE A 281 -1.38 -9.77 -16.36
N ALA A 282 -0.54 -9.89 -15.34
CA ALA A 282 0.87 -10.24 -15.50
C ALA A 282 1.12 -11.67 -16.04
N LEU A 283 0.15 -12.59 -15.92
CA LEU A 283 0.10 -13.94 -16.49
C LEU A 283 1.46 -14.66 -16.55
N GLN A 284 2.16 -14.69 -15.42
CA GLN A 284 3.54 -15.23 -15.33
C GLN A 284 3.63 -16.72 -15.69
N GLU A 285 2.51 -17.45 -15.66
CA GLU A 285 2.41 -18.86 -16.04
C GLU A 285 2.73 -19.13 -17.51
N PHE A 286 2.58 -18.12 -18.38
CA PHE A 286 2.92 -18.26 -19.81
C PHE A 286 4.39 -17.98 -20.13
N LEU A 287 5.19 -17.60 -19.13
CA LEU A 287 6.63 -17.42 -19.33
C LEU A 287 7.32 -18.74 -19.62
N GLY A 288 8.00 -18.80 -20.77
CA GLY A 288 8.70 -20.00 -21.25
C GLY A 288 7.89 -20.82 -22.25
N GLU A 289 6.61 -20.48 -22.47
CA GLU A 289 5.79 -21.11 -23.51
C GLU A 289 6.22 -20.65 -24.93
N ARG A 290 5.79 -21.41 -25.95
CA ARG A 290 6.08 -21.07 -27.35
C ARG A 290 5.20 -19.88 -27.77
N ASN A 291 5.82 -18.85 -28.31
CA ASN A 291 5.11 -17.69 -28.86
C ASN A 291 4.50 -18.04 -30.24
N ASN A 292 3.35 -18.67 -30.25
CA ASN A 292 2.55 -19.05 -31.40
C ASN A 292 1.09 -18.68 -31.22
N ASP A 293 0.27 -18.83 -32.24
CA ASP A 293 -1.12 -18.39 -32.23
C ASP A 293 -1.95 -19.15 -31.17
N VAL A 294 -1.67 -20.42 -30.91
CA VAL A 294 -2.38 -21.22 -29.90
C VAL A 294 -2.12 -20.64 -28.49
N THR A 295 -0.87 -20.33 -28.18
CA THR A 295 -0.51 -19.72 -26.89
C THR A 295 -1.11 -18.31 -26.75
N ILE A 296 -1.23 -17.55 -27.84
CA ILE A 296 -1.89 -16.25 -27.83
C ILE A 296 -3.38 -16.41 -27.51
N ASP A 297 -4.06 -17.37 -28.16
CA ASP A 297 -5.47 -17.68 -27.90
C ASP A 297 -5.69 -18.12 -26.42
N GLU A 298 -4.74 -18.89 -25.84
CA GLU A 298 -4.77 -19.27 -24.42
C GLU A 298 -4.59 -18.07 -23.49
N ILE A 299 -3.70 -17.14 -23.82
CA ILE A 299 -3.51 -15.88 -23.10
C ILE A 299 -4.81 -15.05 -23.15
N GLU A 300 -5.43 -14.89 -24.31
CA GLU A 300 -6.67 -14.15 -24.46
C GLU A 300 -7.82 -14.80 -23.66
N GLN A 301 -7.90 -16.12 -23.60
CA GLN A 301 -8.90 -16.81 -22.77
C GLN A 301 -8.66 -16.59 -21.28
N GLU A 302 -7.41 -16.59 -20.81
CA GLU A 302 -7.09 -16.34 -19.42
C GLU A 302 -7.37 -14.87 -19.04
N LEU A 303 -7.06 -13.92 -19.93
CA LEU A 303 -7.39 -12.51 -19.73
C LEU A 303 -8.90 -12.27 -19.67
N ALA A 304 -9.69 -12.93 -20.52
CA ALA A 304 -11.14 -12.87 -20.46
C ALA A 304 -11.68 -13.44 -19.14
N ARG A 305 -11.04 -14.46 -18.57
CA ARG A 305 -11.36 -15.00 -17.25
C ARG A 305 -11.04 -14.01 -16.13
N VAL A 306 -9.90 -13.31 -16.22
CA VAL A 306 -9.51 -12.26 -15.27
C VAL A 306 -10.48 -11.07 -15.36
N GLU A 307 -10.86 -10.68 -16.57
CA GLU A 307 -11.87 -9.64 -16.80
C GLU A 307 -13.21 -10.02 -16.13
N ASP A 308 -13.74 -11.21 -16.39
CA ASP A 308 -14.97 -11.72 -15.78
C ASP A 308 -14.89 -11.75 -14.25
N MET A 309 -13.73 -12.14 -13.71
CA MET A 309 -13.48 -12.11 -12.29
C MET A 309 -13.53 -10.68 -11.73
N CYS A 310 -12.87 -9.71 -12.36
CA CYS A 310 -12.80 -8.33 -11.87
C CYS A 310 -14.12 -7.58 -12.04
N VAL A 311 -14.82 -7.77 -13.17
CA VAL A 311 -16.05 -7.05 -13.52
C VAL A 311 -17.27 -7.71 -12.86
N ASN A 312 -17.47 -9.01 -13.08
CA ASN A 312 -18.70 -9.68 -12.69
C ASN A 312 -18.62 -10.34 -11.30
N SER A 313 -17.51 -11.02 -10.98
CA SER A 313 -17.41 -11.79 -9.73
C SER A 313 -17.06 -10.93 -8.53
N LEU A 314 -16.10 -10.03 -8.67
CA LEU A 314 -15.63 -9.14 -7.60
C LEU A 314 -16.26 -7.75 -7.65
N ALA A 315 -16.88 -7.39 -8.79
CA ALA A 315 -17.49 -6.07 -9.03
C ALA A 315 -16.53 -4.92 -8.66
N LEU A 316 -15.29 -5.00 -9.10
CA LEU A 316 -14.27 -3.98 -8.87
C LEU A 316 -14.32 -2.84 -9.89
N LEU A 317 -14.84 -3.12 -11.07
CA LEU A 317 -14.85 -2.28 -12.27
C LEU A 317 -16.15 -2.49 -13.03
N GLU A 318 -16.56 -1.48 -13.83
CA GLU A 318 -17.64 -1.63 -14.82
C GLU A 318 -17.13 -2.33 -16.09
N ASP A 319 -15.89 -2.06 -16.52
CA ASP A 319 -15.34 -2.56 -17.78
C ASP A 319 -13.81 -2.53 -17.77
N ILE A 320 -13.20 -3.46 -18.50
CA ILE A 320 -11.75 -3.49 -18.80
C ILE A 320 -11.58 -3.61 -20.30
N LYS A 321 -10.77 -2.72 -20.89
CA LYS A 321 -10.35 -2.85 -22.29
C LYS A 321 -8.86 -3.14 -22.34
N TYR A 322 -8.51 -4.17 -23.08
CA TYR A 322 -7.12 -4.58 -23.29
C TYR A 322 -6.88 -5.07 -24.70
N THR A 323 -5.63 -5.07 -25.09
CA THR A 323 -5.16 -5.55 -26.37
C THR A 323 -4.00 -6.51 -26.19
N VAL A 324 -4.06 -7.68 -26.82
CA VAL A 324 -2.95 -8.64 -26.88
C VAL A 324 -2.28 -8.54 -28.23
N LYS A 325 -0.96 -8.45 -28.25
CA LYS A 325 -0.20 -8.35 -29.50
C LYS A 325 1.11 -9.09 -29.42
N LYS A 326 1.39 -9.87 -30.46
CA LYS A 326 2.73 -10.42 -30.68
C LYS A 326 3.67 -9.30 -31.13
N GLU A 327 4.55 -8.87 -30.28
CA GLU A 327 5.50 -7.80 -30.55
C GLU A 327 6.72 -8.28 -31.34
N ASN A 328 7.22 -9.45 -30.97
CA ASN A 328 8.38 -10.07 -31.61
C ASN A 328 8.37 -11.60 -31.35
N PRO A 329 9.32 -12.38 -31.86
CA PRO A 329 9.32 -13.86 -31.71
C PRO A 329 9.35 -14.37 -30.26
N THR A 330 9.75 -13.53 -29.30
CA THR A 330 9.91 -13.89 -27.88
C THR A 330 9.04 -13.07 -26.92
N THR A 331 8.26 -12.11 -27.45
CA THR A 331 7.48 -11.19 -26.62
C THR A 331 6.04 -11.10 -27.09
N VAL A 332 5.11 -11.29 -26.15
CA VAL A 332 3.70 -10.94 -26.31
C VAL A 332 3.44 -9.74 -25.43
N GLY A 333 2.95 -8.65 -26.00
CA GLY A 333 2.54 -7.45 -25.28
C GLY A 333 1.07 -7.55 -24.91
N ILE A 334 0.76 -7.27 -23.64
CA ILE A 334 -0.59 -7.09 -23.12
C ILE A 334 -0.70 -5.63 -22.71
N THR A 335 -1.58 -4.89 -23.38
CA THR A 335 -1.83 -3.48 -23.03
C THR A 335 -3.22 -3.36 -22.44
N VAL A 336 -3.30 -2.84 -21.22
CA VAL A 336 -4.58 -2.44 -20.63
C VAL A 336 -4.88 -1.02 -21.12
N ASP A 337 -5.84 -0.89 -22.03
CA ASP A 337 -6.18 0.37 -22.71
C ASP A 337 -7.03 1.28 -21.81
N SER A 338 -7.94 0.72 -21.04
CA SER A 338 -8.74 1.46 -20.06
C SER A 338 -9.33 0.57 -18.97
N LEU A 339 -9.48 1.17 -17.80
CA LEU A 339 -10.23 0.64 -16.66
C LEU A 339 -11.38 1.60 -16.38
N VAL A 340 -12.63 1.10 -16.38
CA VAL A 340 -13.82 1.91 -16.11
C VAL A 340 -14.30 1.63 -14.70
N PHE A 341 -14.37 2.67 -13.86
CA PHE A 341 -14.72 2.58 -12.46
C PHE A 341 -16.08 3.18 -12.17
N ASP A 342 -16.81 2.62 -11.22
CA ASP A 342 -17.98 3.24 -10.63
C ASP A 342 -17.62 4.54 -9.89
N GLY A 343 -18.48 5.53 -10.00
CA GLY A 343 -18.32 6.77 -9.24
C GLY A 343 -18.63 6.59 -7.75
N ILE A 344 -17.89 7.29 -6.88
CA ILE A 344 -18.20 7.33 -5.45
C ILE A 344 -19.30 8.34 -5.17
N ILE A 345 -20.32 7.94 -4.41
CA ILE A 345 -21.34 8.87 -3.92
C ILE A 345 -20.75 9.71 -2.80
N THR A 346 -20.43 10.97 -3.09
CA THR A 346 -19.89 11.93 -2.13
C THR A 346 -20.94 12.83 -1.51
N GLN A 347 -22.12 12.96 -2.16
CA GLN A 347 -23.21 13.82 -1.72
C GLN A 347 -24.58 13.20 -2.04
N ILE A 348 -25.49 13.23 -1.08
CA ILE A 348 -26.90 12.88 -1.26
C ILE A 348 -27.73 14.14 -0.97
N ASN A 349 -28.44 14.63 -1.98
CA ASN A 349 -29.39 15.74 -1.80
C ASN A 349 -30.79 15.18 -1.55
N VAL A 350 -31.38 15.53 -0.41
CA VAL A 350 -32.75 15.14 -0.08
C VAL A 350 -33.66 16.36 -0.24
N TYR A 351 -34.60 16.26 -1.16
CA TYR A 351 -35.61 17.29 -1.38
C TYR A 351 -36.90 16.90 -0.66
N VAL A 352 -37.30 17.71 0.32
CA VAL A 352 -38.55 17.49 1.06
C VAL A 352 -39.59 18.47 0.55
N ARG A 353 -40.69 17.94 0.00
CA ARG A 353 -41.89 18.74 -0.31
C ARG A 353 -42.83 18.66 0.87
N VAL A 354 -43.11 19.80 1.49
CA VAL A 354 -44.14 19.91 2.54
C VAL A 354 -45.42 20.40 1.89
N GLU A 355 -46.48 19.60 1.92
CA GLU A 355 -47.81 20.03 1.56
C GLU A 355 -48.53 20.38 2.86
N VAL A 356 -49.05 21.61 2.95
CA VAL A 356 -49.91 22.10 4.05
C VAL A 356 -51.31 22.13 3.49
N GLU A 357 -52.23 21.34 4.07
CA GLU A 357 -53.65 21.37 3.79
C GLU A 357 -54.35 22.56 4.46
#